data_4dea19664dac6b2e047d1379cf1a36c5
#
_entry.id   4dea19664dac6b2e047d1379cf1a36c5
#
_cell.length_a   1.000
_cell.length_b   1.000
_cell.length_c   1.000
_cell.angle_alpha   90.00
_cell.angle_beta   90.00
_cell.angle_gamma   90.00
#
_symmetry.space_group_name_H-M   'P 1'
#
loop_
_entity.id
_entity.type
_entity.pdbx_description
1 polymer ?
#
loop_
_entity_poly.entity_id
_entity_poly.type
_entity_poly.pdbx_seq_one_letter_code
_entity_poly.pdbx_strand_id
1 'polypeptide(L)'
;MSAISSQDIISILKEEIENYDFEAKDREIGHVIWVGDGIATVYGIDQAMYGEIVVFENGVKGMVQDVRRNEIGVILFGRDTGIKEGTKVTRTKKKAGIPVGDKFVGRIINALGAPIDGEGDIEEDDYRPIENEAPGIVDRKSVSVPMETGILSIDYVPDRTWTERADHR
;
A
#
# COMPACT_ATOMS: atom_id res chain seq x y z
N MET A 1 -36.29 23.22 -34.12
CA MET A 1 -35.56 22.24 -33.30
C MET A 1 -35.52 20.93 -34.10
N SER A 2 -34.39 20.63 -34.72
CA SER A 2 -34.20 19.38 -35.48
C SER A 2 -34.16 18.21 -34.52
N ALA A 3 -35.10 17.28 -34.67
CA ALA A 3 -35.08 16.04 -33.91
C ALA A 3 -33.90 15.19 -34.40
N ILE A 4 -32.99 14.87 -33.50
CA ILE A 4 -31.88 13.96 -33.76
C ILE A 4 -32.49 12.61 -34.11
N SER A 5 -32.17 12.10 -35.30
CA SER A 5 -32.68 10.79 -35.77
C SER A 5 -32.00 9.67 -34.94
N SER A 6 -32.75 8.58 -34.75
CA SER A 6 -32.20 7.38 -34.12
C SER A 6 -30.98 6.82 -34.86
N GLN A 7 -30.89 7.06 -36.18
CA GLN A 7 -29.74 6.70 -37.00
C GLN A 7 -28.50 7.55 -36.72
N ASP A 8 -28.70 8.85 -36.42
CA ASP A 8 -27.59 9.75 -36.06
C ASP A 8 -27.00 9.38 -34.69
N ILE A 9 -27.84 8.95 -33.74
CA ILE A 9 -27.39 8.48 -32.43
C ILE A 9 -26.57 7.20 -32.58
N ILE A 10 -27.01 6.27 -33.43
CA ILE A 10 -26.28 5.00 -33.68
C ILE A 10 -24.94 5.27 -34.37
N SER A 11 -24.87 6.21 -35.32
CA SER A 11 -23.61 6.56 -35.98
C SER A 11 -22.62 7.21 -35.03
N ILE A 12 -23.06 8.12 -34.16
CA ILE A 12 -22.22 8.74 -33.12
C ILE A 12 -21.72 7.71 -32.14
N LEU A 13 -22.57 6.79 -31.67
CA LEU A 13 -22.16 5.72 -30.76
C LEU A 13 -21.16 4.76 -31.42
N LYS A 14 -21.33 4.43 -32.70
CA LYS A 14 -20.35 3.60 -33.42
C LYS A 14 -19.01 4.30 -33.58
N GLU A 15 -19.01 5.58 -33.93
CA GLU A 15 -17.79 6.37 -34.08
C GLU A 15 -17.07 6.54 -32.73
N GLU A 16 -17.82 6.68 -31.65
CA GLU A 16 -17.26 6.76 -30.29
C GLU A 16 -16.70 5.41 -29.79
N ILE A 17 -17.35 4.30 -30.19
CA ILE A 17 -16.86 2.94 -29.89
C ILE A 17 -15.62 2.59 -30.75
N GLU A 18 -15.58 2.97 -32.02
CA GLU A 18 -14.42 2.73 -32.91
C GLU A 18 -13.22 3.60 -32.53
N ASN A 19 -13.46 4.83 -32.04
CA ASN A 19 -12.41 5.73 -31.54
C ASN A 19 -12.11 5.53 -30.05
N TYR A 20 -12.80 4.60 -29.38
CA TYR A 20 -12.48 4.24 -28.01
C TYR A 20 -11.18 3.43 -28.02
N ASP A 21 -10.09 4.17 -27.98
CA ASP A 21 -8.75 3.61 -27.85
C ASP A 21 -8.69 2.98 -26.45
N PHE A 22 -8.93 1.67 -26.41
CA PHE A 22 -8.72 0.84 -25.26
C PHE A 22 -7.20 0.71 -25.07
N GLU A 23 -6.50 1.84 -24.86
CA GLU A 23 -5.27 1.79 -24.12
C GLU A 23 -5.65 1.23 -22.75
N ALA A 24 -5.55 -0.08 -22.62
CA ALA A 24 -5.45 -0.76 -21.36
C ALA A 24 -4.23 -0.17 -20.66
N LYS A 25 -4.36 1.06 -20.15
CA LYS A 25 -3.46 1.56 -19.14
C LYS A 25 -3.61 0.56 -18.03
N ASP A 26 -2.57 -0.19 -17.82
CA ASP A 26 -2.33 -1.27 -16.86
C ASP A 26 -2.57 -0.84 -15.39
N ARG A 27 -3.37 0.18 -15.19
CA ARG A 27 -3.78 0.74 -13.91
C ARG A 27 -5.25 0.43 -13.72
N GLU A 28 -5.50 -0.68 -13.07
CA GLU A 28 -6.83 -0.92 -12.55
C GLU A 28 -7.19 0.23 -11.62
N ILE A 29 -8.29 0.90 -11.93
CA ILE A 29 -8.85 1.99 -11.14
C ILE A 29 -10.10 1.43 -10.47
N GLY A 30 -10.10 1.43 -9.16
CA GLY A 30 -11.26 1.10 -8.34
C GLY A 30 -11.97 2.33 -7.81
N HIS A 31 -13.13 2.09 -7.22
CA HIS A 31 -13.93 3.12 -6.58
C HIS A 31 -14.32 2.67 -5.17
N VAL A 32 -14.30 3.60 -4.24
CA VAL A 32 -14.74 3.35 -2.86
C VAL A 32 -16.25 3.15 -2.84
N ILE A 33 -16.69 2.04 -2.25
CA ILE A 33 -18.11 1.74 -1.99
C ILE A 33 -18.50 2.26 -0.60
N TRP A 34 -17.62 2.08 0.36
CA TRP A 34 -17.85 2.45 1.75
C TRP A 34 -16.53 2.83 2.42
N VAL A 35 -16.58 3.77 3.36
CA VAL A 35 -15.44 4.16 4.18
C VAL A 35 -15.90 4.47 5.60
N GLY A 36 -15.14 4.02 6.59
CA GLY A 36 -15.38 4.30 8.00
C GLY A 36 -14.34 3.61 8.89
N ASP A 37 -14.08 4.20 10.04
CA ASP A 37 -13.17 3.65 11.07
C ASP A 37 -11.76 3.28 10.54
N GLY A 38 -11.25 4.04 9.56
CA GLY A 38 -9.95 3.79 8.96
C GLY A 38 -9.90 2.62 7.97
N ILE A 39 -11.06 2.11 7.56
CA ILE A 39 -11.21 1.03 6.57
C ILE A 39 -11.99 1.57 5.38
N ALA A 40 -11.60 1.20 4.18
CA ALA A 40 -12.35 1.46 2.96
C ALA A 40 -12.65 0.15 2.22
N THR A 41 -13.87 0.02 1.73
CA THR A 41 -14.25 -1.05 0.80
C THR A 41 -14.22 -0.51 -0.61
N VAL A 42 -13.46 -1.16 -1.48
CA VAL A 42 -13.20 -0.73 -2.86
C VAL A 42 -13.69 -1.79 -3.84
N TYR A 43 -14.23 -1.34 -4.95
CA TYR A 43 -14.66 -2.17 -6.09
C TYR A 43 -13.87 -1.81 -7.33
N GLY A 44 -13.63 -2.79 -8.23
CA GLY A 44 -13.03 -2.57 -9.56
C GLY A 44 -11.51 -2.76 -9.63
N ILE A 45 -10.87 -3.24 -8.56
CA ILE A 45 -9.44 -3.62 -8.55
C ILE A 45 -9.29 -5.13 -8.28
N ASP A 46 -9.95 -5.95 -9.08
CA ASP A 46 -10.12 -7.39 -8.84
C ASP A 46 -8.81 -8.18 -8.80
N GLN A 47 -7.75 -7.65 -9.39
CA GLN A 47 -6.42 -8.29 -9.37
C GLN A 47 -5.51 -7.79 -8.24
N ALA A 48 -6.04 -6.98 -7.30
CA ALA A 48 -5.24 -6.53 -6.17
C ALA A 48 -4.82 -7.71 -5.29
N MET A 49 -3.58 -7.67 -4.85
CA MET A 49 -3.01 -8.72 -4.00
C MET A 49 -3.11 -8.34 -2.52
N TYR A 50 -3.24 -9.33 -1.65
CA TYR A 50 -3.10 -9.13 -0.21
C TYR A 50 -1.77 -8.44 0.11
N GLY A 51 -1.83 -7.44 0.98
CA GLY A 51 -0.66 -6.65 1.36
C GLY A 51 -0.22 -5.59 0.31
N GLU A 52 -0.95 -5.44 -0.80
CA GLU A 52 -0.63 -4.43 -1.81
C GLU A 52 -0.98 -3.03 -1.33
N ILE A 53 -0.13 -2.05 -1.65
CA ILE A 53 -0.41 -0.64 -1.41
C ILE A 53 -1.28 -0.09 -2.54
N VAL A 54 -2.33 0.61 -2.15
CA VAL A 54 -3.20 1.38 -3.06
C VAL A 54 -3.15 2.86 -2.68
N VAL A 55 -3.39 3.72 -3.65
CA VAL A 55 -3.39 5.18 -3.47
C VAL A 55 -4.75 5.73 -3.83
N PHE A 56 -5.34 6.46 -2.91
CA PHE A 56 -6.60 7.17 -3.10
C PHE A 56 -6.37 8.50 -3.83
N GLU A 57 -7.40 9.03 -4.49
CA GLU A 57 -7.33 10.28 -5.25
C GLU A 57 -6.81 11.47 -4.43
N ASN A 58 -7.08 11.50 -3.13
CA ASN A 58 -6.59 12.51 -2.19
C ASN A 58 -5.14 12.29 -1.71
N GLY A 59 -4.42 11.30 -2.26
CA GLY A 59 -3.04 10.96 -1.90
C GLY A 59 -2.88 10.09 -0.65
N VAL A 60 -3.96 9.76 0.05
CA VAL A 60 -3.91 8.81 1.17
C VAL A 60 -3.54 7.43 0.63
N LYS A 61 -2.62 6.76 1.30
CA LYS A 61 -2.24 5.39 1.00
C LYS A 61 -3.00 4.42 1.89
N GLY A 62 -3.28 3.25 1.37
CA GLY A 62 -3.86 2.16 2.14
C GLY A 62 -3.27 0.82 1.74
N MET A 63 -3.47 -0.19 2.57
CA MET A 63 -3.01 -1.56 2.33
C MET A 63 -4.22 -2.48 2.16
N VAL A 64 -4.19 -3.30 1.13
CA VAL A 64 -5.18 -4.35 0.89
C VAL A 64 -5.04 -5.42 1.96
N GLN A 65 -6.10 -5.63 2.75
CA GLN A 65 -6.13 -6.61 3.84
C GLN A 65 -7.12 -7.73 3.60
N ASP A 66 -8.22 -7.47 2.90
CA ASP A 66 -9.26 -8.45 2.60
C ASP A 66 -9.53 -8.45 1.10
N VAL A 67 -9.47 -9.63 0.49
CA VAL A 67 -9.74 -9.80 -0.94
C VAL A 67 -10.92 -10.73 -1.10
N ARG A 68 -12.06 -10.18 -1.53
CA ARG A 68 -13.28 -10.92 -1.83
C ARG A 68 -13.53 -10.92 -3.34
N ARG A 69 -14.55 -11.64 -3.77
CA ARG A 69 -14.83 -11.81 -5.19
C ARG A 69 -15.06 -10.51 -5.96
N ASN A 70 -15.74 -9.53 -5.37
CA ASN A 70 -16.10 -8.26 -6.00
C ASN A 70 -15.75 -7.05 -5.14
N GLU A 71 -15.18 -7.24 -3.97
CA GLU A 71 -14.91 -6.19 -3.00
C GLU A 71 -13.54 -6.41 -2.37
N ILE A 72 -12.85 -5.33 -2.12
CA ILE A 72 -11.53 -5.34 -1.51
C ILE A 72 -11.55 -4.44 -0.29
N GLY A 73 -11.20 -5.01 0.86
CA GLY A 73 -11.04 -4.27 2.10
C GLY A 73 -9.63 -3.69 2.19
N VAL A 74 -9.56 -2.38 2.41
CA VAL A 74 -8.31 -1.61 2.49
C VAL A 74 -8.21 -0.92 3.82
N ILE A 75 -7.11 -1.10 4.54
CA ILE A 75 -6.79 -0.35 5.75
C ILE A 75 -6.09 0.95 5.34
N LEU A 76 -6.58 2.09 5.82
CA LEU A 76 -6.03 3.41 5.51
C LEU A 76 -4.83 3.72 6.39
N PHE A 77 -3.76 4.25 5.81
CA PHE A 77 -2.58 4.74 6.53
C PHE A 77 -2.66 6.23 6.87
N GLY A 78 -3.84 6.78 6.87
CA GLY A 78 -4.09 8.18 7.16
C GLY A 78 -5.51 8.41 7.62
N ARG A 79 -5.87 9.68 7.76
CA ARG A 79 -7.25 10.05 8.07
C ARG A 79 -8.15 9.77 6.87
N ASP A 80 -9.32 9.26 7.14
CA ASP A 80 -10.39 9.02 6.17
C ASP A 80 -11.06 10.32 5.65
N THR A 81 -10.72 11.47 6.26
CA THR A 81 -11.23 12.77 5.87
C THR A 81 -10.92 13.09 4.40
N GLY A 82 -11.97 13.27 3.61
CA GLY A 82 -11.85 13.53 2.16
C GLY A 82 -11.99 12.30 1.28
N ILE A 83 -12.08 11.10 1.84
CA ILE A 83 -12.44 9.88 1.12
C ILE A 83 -13.96 9.72 1.24
N LYS A 84 -14.62 9.56 0.11
CA LYS A 84 -16.08 9.39 0.02
C LYS A 84 -16.39 8.22 -0.90
N GLU A 85 -17.64 7.77 -0.88
CA GLU A 85 -18.15 6.85 -1.89
C GLU A 85 -17.90 7.41 -3.30
N GLY A 86 -17.44 6.57 -4.21
CA GLY A 86 -17.04 6.96 -5.56
C GLY A 86 -15.62 7.52 -5.70
N THR A 87 -14.89 7.77 -4.62
CA THR A 87 -13.48 8.21 -4.69
C THR A 87 -12.64 7.17 -5.44
N LYS A 88 -11.79 7.63 -6.37
CA LYS A 88 -10.93 6.76 -7.17
C LYS A 88 -9.77 6.21 -6.34
N VAL A 89 -9.46 4.96 -6.59
CA VAL A 89 -8.36 4.23 -5.96
C VAL A 89 -7.52 3.59 -7.04
N THR A 90 -6.20 3.77 -6.98
CA THR A 90 -5.26 3.24 -7.96
C THR A 90 -4.32 2.25 -7.30
N ARG A 91 -4.07 1.12 -7.96
CA ARG A 91 -3.10 0.12 -7.52
C ARG A 91 -1.67 0.60 -7.74
N THR A 92 -0.77 0.21 -6.83
CA THR A 92 0.67 0.44 -7.00
C THR A 92 1.42 -0.80 -7.50
N LYS A 93 0.79 -1.99 -7.42
CA LYS A 93 1.41 -3.30 -7.67
C LYS A 93 2.63 -3.59 -6.77
N LYS A 94 2.84 -2.79 -5.73
CA LYS A 94 3.90 -2.98 -4.72
C LYS A 94 3.27 -3.47 -3.42
N LYS A 95 3.82 -4.51 -2.81
CA LYS A 95 3.44 -4.94 -1.47
C LYS A 95 3.85 -3.89 -0.43
N ALA A 96 3.12 -3.84 0.68
CA ALA A 96 3.48 -2.97 1.80
C ALA A 96 4.89 -3.29 2.29
N GLY A 97 5.72 -2.28 2.38
CA GLY A 97 7.12 -2.40 2.74
C GLY A 97 7.75 -1.02 2.97
N ILE A 98 9.03 -1.02 3.21
CA ILE A 98 9.81 0.18 3.41
C ILE A 98 10.99 0.21 2.43
N PRO A 99 11.27 1.37 1.80
CA PRO A 99 12.47 1.54 1.03
C PRO A 99 13.69 1.49 1.95
N VAL A 100 14.76 0.86 1.51
CA VAL A 100 16.01 0.72 2.25
C VAL A 100 17.20 1.13 1.38
N GLY A 101 18.28 1.54 2.03
CA GLY A 101 19.51 1.95 1.37
C GLY A 101 20.42 2.73 2.31
N ASP A 102 21.68 2.87 1.94
CA ASP A 102 22.68 3.59 2.75
C ASP A 102 22.34 5.09 2.89
N LYS A 103 21.63 5.65 1.92
CA LYS A 103 21.18 7.06 1.92
C LYS A 103 20.13 7.39 2.99
N PHE A 104 19.54 6.37 3.60
CA PHE A 104 18.61 6.54 4.72
C PHE A 104 19.31 6.79 6.07
N VAL A 105 20.62 6.51 6.15
CA VAL A 105 21.39 6.71 7.39
C VAL A 105 21.45 8.20 7.72
N GLY A 106 21.01 8.56 8.93
CA GLY A 106 20.97 9.95 9.39
C GLY A 106 19.73 10.73 8.96
N ARG A 107 18.81 10.16 8.17
CA ARG A 107 17.57 10.78 7.72
C ARG A 107 16.40 10.41 8.64
N ILE A 108 15.40 11.28 8.71
CA ILE A 108 14.16 11.04 9.46
C ILE A 108 13.04 10.74 8.46
N ILE A 109 12.46 9.56 8.58
CA ILE A 109 11.42 9.07 7.70
C ILE A 109 10.14 8.70 8.48
N ASN A 110 9.00 8.73 7.80
CA ASN A 110 7.75 8.21 8.35
C ASN A 110 7.69 6.68 8.22
N ALA A 111 6.61 6.07 8.73
CA ALA A 111 6.40 4.62 8.68
C ALA A 111 6.30 4.04 7.25
N LEU A 112 6.10 4.85 6.23
CA LEU A 112 6.04 4.46 4.83
C LEU A 112 7.35 4.76 4.06
N GLY A 113 8.41 5.19 4.77
CA GLY A 113 9.70 5.49 4.19
C GLY A 113 9.81 6.87 3.54
N ALA A 114 8.78 7.72 3.61
CA ALA A 114 8.88 9.06 3.07
C ALA A 114 9.64 9.99 4.04
N PRO A 115 10.58 10.84 3.55
CA PRO A 115 11.34 11.75 4.40
C PRO A 115 10.42 12.80 5.02
N ILE A 116 10.68 13.13 6.30
CA ILE A 116 9.96 14.16 7.06
C ILE A 116 10.91 15.20 7.67
N ASP A 117 12.18 15.13 7.34
CA ASP A 117 13.25 16.02 7.82
C ASP A 117 13.41 17.32 7.01
N GLY A 118 12.74 17.42 5.87
CA GLY A 118 12.81 18.59 4.98
C GLY A 118 14.06 18.63 4.09
N GLU A 119 14.88 17.57 4.08
CA GLU A 119 16.12 17.51 3.28
C GLU A 119 15.91 16.94 1.86
N GLY A 120 14.67 16.82 1.40
CA GLY A 120 14.30 16.32 0.07
C GLY A 120 14.18 14.80 0.01
N ASP A 121 13.88 14.31 -1.19
CA ASP A 121 13.62 12.88 -1.44
C ASP A 121 14.90 12.04 -1.27
N ILE A 122 14.71 10.79 -0.85
CA ILE A 122 15.77 9.82 -0.65
C ILE A 122 15.67 8.79 -1.79
N GLU A 123 16.78 8.60 -2.53
CA GLU A 123 16.83 7.52 -3.52
C GLU A 123 16.91 6.17 -2.80
N GLU A 124 16.00 5.28 -3.13
CA GLU A 124 15.96 3.91 -2.63
C GLU A 124 16.91 3.02 -3.41
N ASP A 125 17.69 2.19 -2.70
CA ASP A 125 18.54 1.18 -3.33
C ASP A 125 17.79 -0.14 -3.47
N ASP A 126 16.92 -0.47 -2.48
CA ASP A 126 16.12 -1.68 -2.44
C ASP A 126 14.81 -1.43 -1.67
N TYR A 127 13.92 -2.42 -1.69
CA TYR A 127 12.61 -2.35 -1.04
C TYR A 127 12.34 -3.60 -0.22
N ARG A 128 12.14 -3.44 1.10
CA ARG A 128 11.91 -4.55 2.00
C ARG A 128 10.43 -4.65 2.39
N PRO A 129 9.73 -5.74 2.04
CA PRO A 129 8.34 -5.94 2.45
C PRO A 129 8.21 -6.06 3.98
N ILE A 130 7.07 -5.62 4.53
CA ILE A 130 6.77 -5.72 5.96
C ILE A 130 6.63 -7.20 6.37
N GLU A 131 5.97 -8.00 5.53
CA GLU A 131 5.80 -9.42 5.76
C GLU A 131 6.88 -10.21 5.04
N ASN A 132 7.74 -10.88 5.83
CA ASN A 132 8.76 -11.79 5.36
C ASN A 132 8.60 -13.13 6.05
N GLU A 133 9.05 -14.19 5.40
CA GLU A 133 9.15 -15.48 6.03
C GLU A 133 10.12 -15.42 7.23
N ALA A 134 9.69 -15.97 8.36
CA ALA A 134 10.55 -16.06 9.53
C ALA A 134 11.71 -17.02 9.24
N PRO A 135 12.94 -16.71 9.69
CA PRO A 135 14.07 -17.63 9.55
C PRO A 135 13.77 -18.96 10.25
N GLY A 136 14.13 -20.05 9.59
CA GLY A 136 13.98 -21.42 10.13
C GLY A 136 14.81 -21.63 11.38
N ILE A 137 14.51 -22.71 12.13
CA ILE A 137 15.23 -23.04 13.36
C ILE A 137 16.73 -23.26 13.11
N VAL A 138 17.08 -23.80 11.93
CA VAL A 138 18.48 -24.08 11.55
C VAL A 138 19.24 -22.77 11.25
N ASP A 139 18.56 -21.75 10.77
CA ASP A 139 19.17 -20.47 10.37
C ASP A 139 19.36 -19.51 11.56
N ARG A 140 18.77 -19.85 12.70
CA ARG A 140 18.84 -19.03 13.90
C ARG A 140 20.08 -19.33 14.72
N LYS A 141 20.81 -18.31 15.11
CA LYS A 141 21.86 -18.46 16.14
C LYS A 141 21.22 -18.63 17.51
N SER A 142 21.87 -19.39 18.37
CA SER A 142 21.49 -19.45 19.80
C SER A 142 21.60 -18.07 20.42
N VAL A 143 20.61 -17.72 21.22
CA VAL A 143 20.58 -16.44 21.94
C VAL A 143 21.75 -16.38 22.91
N SER A 144 22.70 -15.48 22.68
CA SER A 144 23.92 -15.31 23.50
C SER A 144 24.17 -13.86 23.91
N VAL A 145 23.46 -12.89 23.29
CA VAL A 145 23.66 -11.47 23.53
C VAL A 145 22.30 -10.84 23.88
N PRO A 146 22.17 -10.21 25.06
CA PRO A 146 20.96 -9.48 25.40
C PRO A 146 20.80 -8.24 24.52
N MET A 147 19.56 -7.92 24.16
CA MET A 147 19.25 -6.66 23.47
C MET A 147 18.94 -5.60 24.54
N GLU A 148 19.73 -4.54 24.55
CA GLU A 148 19.44 -3.36 25.38
C GLU A 148 18.40 -2.49 24.65
N THR A 149 17.21 -2.37 25.24
CA THR A 149 16.11 -1.60 24.64
C THR A 149 16.11 -0.13 25.06
N GLY A 150 16.82 0.21 26.13
CA GLY A 150 16.77 1.53 26.78
C GLY A 150 15.49 1.77 27.59
N ILE A 151 14.62 0.79 27.68
CA ILE A 151 13.40 0.87 28.51
C ILE A 151 13.66 0.13 29.80
N LEU A 152 13.81 0.89 30.90
CA LEU A 152 14.20 0.34 32.21
C LEU A 152 13.34 -0.85 32.67
N SER A 153 12.03 -0.79 32.45
CA SER A 153 11.11 -1.86 32.82
C SER A 153 11.31 -3.17 32.03
N ILE A 154 11.81 -3.08 30.81
CA ILE A 154 12.10 -4.23 29.95
C ILE A 154 13.49 -4.77 30.27
N ASP A 155 14.48 -3.89 30.35
CA ASP A 155 15.87 -4.27 30.53
C ASP A 155 16.16 -4.77 31.97
N TYR A 156 15.35 -4.36 32.96
CA TYR A 156 15.49 -4.78 34.35
C TYR A 156 14.96 -6.19 34.64
N VAL A 157 14.11 -6.76 33.77
CA VAL A 157 13.60 -8.13 33.93
C VAL A 157 14.60 -9.10 33.30
N PRO A 158 15.56 -9.67 34.09
CA PRO A 158 16.73 -10.35 33.52
C PRO A 158 16.44 -11.67 32.82
N ASP A 159 15.19 -12.09 32.77
CA ASP A 159 14.98 -13.51 32.56
C ASP A 159 14.29 -13.94 31.26
N ARG A 160 13.82 -13.07 30.38
CA ARG A 160 13.12 -13.64 29.17
C ARG A 160 12.90 -12.69 28.01
N THR A 161 13.46 -11.53 27.97
CA THR A 161 13.39 -10.66 26.79
C THR A 161 14.62 -10.78 25.90
N TRP A 162 14.88 -12.01 25.48
CA TRP A 162 15.86 -12.26 24.45
C TRP A 162 15.18 -12.04 23.09
N THR A 163 15.37 -10.89 22.51
CA THR A 163 15.02 -10.65 21.13
C THR A 163 16.14 -11.15 20.24
N GLU A 164 15.81 -12.18 19.48
CA GLU A 164 16.73 -12.79 18.54
C GLU A 164 16.93 -11.86 17.35
N ARG A 165 18.14 -11.33 17.19
CA ARG A 165 18.52 -10.64 15.98
C ARG A 165 18.91 -11.68 14.94
N ALA A 166 18.08 -11.90 13.94
CA ALA A 166 18.45 -12.66 12.77
C ALA A 166 19.43 -11.82 11.94
N ASP A 167 20.72 -12.14 12.01
CA ASP A 167 21.69 -11.64 11.04
C ASP A 167 21.42 -12.32 9.71
N HIS A 168 20.74 -11.65 8.80
CA HIS A 168 20.67 -12.05 7.41
C HIS A 168 22.04 -11.80 6.77
N ARG A 169 22.65 -12.86 6.28
CA ARG A 169 23.75 -12.80 5.31
C ARG A 169 23.19 -12.65 3.91
#